data_dfe0d3bd8ec592134daad55d1c748c18
#
_entry.id   dfe0d3bd8ec592134daad55d1c748c18
#
_cell.length_a   1.000
_cell.length_b   1.000
_cell.length_c   1.000
_cell.angle_alpha   90.00
_cell.angle_beta   90.00
_cell.angle_gamma   90.00
#
_symmetry.space_group_name_H-M   'P 1'
#
loop_
_entity.id
_entity.type
_entity.pdbx_description
1 polymer ?
#
loop_
_entity_poly.entity_id
_entity_poly.type
_entity_poly.pdbx_seq_one_letter_code
_entity_poly.pdbx_strand_id
1 'polypeptide(L)'
;DLGSLDIALDFLYRRSQSKGLRRTLVLSDILETGQNTPTLYRQVAQLVNSRGIERIIGVGNEISSCAARFNIEKTFYPDTAALIRAIQRGELRLENEIILIKGARKFGFDSLTEVLEKKVHETILEVNLGAMIANLNYYRGKLKPETKMVCMVKASAYGAGSYEIAKTLQEHHVDYLAVAVADEGSELRKAGITANIIIMNPEMTAFKTMFDYKLEPEVYSFHLLDALIKEAEKEGITNFPIPIKLDTGMHRLGFAPEDMPRLIERLKGQNAVIARSVFSHLVGSDSQQFDSFTRRQIEMFEKASMELQEAFPHKI
;
A
#
# COMPACT_ATOMS: atom_id res chain seq x y z
N ASP A 1 -13.07 -6.15 15.77
CA ASP A 1 -11.96 -6.92 16.31
C ASP A 1 -10.72 -6.04 16.54
N LEU A 2 -9.73 -6.54 17.28
CA LEU A 2 -8.50 -5.81 17.63
C LEU A 2 -7.61 -5.50 16.41
N GLY A 3 -7.52 -6.40 15.46
CA GLY A 3 -6.72 -6.19 14.25
C GLY A 3 -7.25 -5.02 13.42
N SER A 4 -8.56 -4.96 13.26
CA SER A 4 -9.23 -3.86 12.58
C SER A 4 -9.08 -2.53 13.33
N LEU A 5 -8.99 -2.55 14.66
CA LEU A 5 -8.71 -1.36 15.45
C LEU A 5 -7.27 -0.90 15.28
N ASP A 6 -6.30 -1.81 15.28
CA ASP A 6 -4.87 -1.49 15.09
C ASP A 6 -4.63 -0.80 13.74
N ILE A 7 -5.18 -1.34 12.66
CA ILE A 7 -5.10 -0.75 11.31
C ILE A 7 -5.67 0.68 11.31
N ALA A 8 -6.83 0.88 11.93
CA ALA A 8 -7.48 2.18 11.97
C ALA A 8 -6.70 3.22 12.80
N LEU A 9 -6.08 2.79 13.91
CA LEU A 9 -5.23 3.66 14.73
C LEU A 9 -3.92 4.04 14.01
N ASP A 10 -3.34 3.13 13.26
CA ASP A 10 -2.16 3.41 12.43
C ASP A 10 -2.49 4.45 11.36
N PHE A 11 -3.65 4.33 10.72
CA PHE A 11 -4.15 5.33 9.79
C PHE A 11 -4.32 6.71 10.43
N LEU A 12 -4.96 6.78 11.59
CA LEU A 12 -5.13 8.03 12.34
C LEU A 12 -3.78 8.69 12.67
N TYR A 13 -2.81 7.90 13.14
CA TYR A 13 -1.47 8.37 13.46
C TYR A 13 -0.80 9.02 12.24
N ARG A 14 -0.82 8.36 11.09
CA ARG A 14 -0.23 8.87 9.84
C ARG A 14 -0.88 10.16 9.35
N ARG A 15 -2.21 10.22 9.38
CA ARG A 15 -2.98 11.40 8.96
C ARG A 15 -2.76 12.62 9.86
N SER A 16 -2.44 12.41 11.13
CA SER A 16 -2.22 13.49 12.09
C SER A 16 -0.84 14.13 12.03
N GLN A 17 0.17 13.42 11.50
CA GLN A 17 1.57 13.85 11.49
C GLN A 17 1.78 15.23 10.82
N SER A 18 1.06 15.52 9.75
CA SER A 18 1.23 16.75 8.97
C SER A 18 0.45 17.95 9.50
N LYS A 19 -0.47 17.77 10.46
CA LYS A 19 -1.44 18.80 10.86
C LYS A 19 -1.31 19.27 12.30
N GLY A 20 -0.53 18.60 13.15
CA GLY A 20 -0.40 18.95 14.58
C GLY A 20 -1.71 18.89 15.36
N LEU A 21 -2.73 18.18 14.84
CA LEU A 21 -4.04 18.04 15.46
C LEU A 21 -4.02 16.98 16.55
N ARG A 22 -4.79 17.20 17.60
CA ARG A 22 -5.02 16.24 18.67
C ARG A 22 -5.70 14.98 18.13
N ARG A 23 -5.24 13.80 18.55
CA ARG A 23 -5.77 12.50 18.13
C ARG A 23 -6.79 11.99 19.13
N THR A 24 -8.03 11.89 18.68
CA THR A 24 -9.16 11.42 19.49
C THR A 24 -9.74 10.15 18.90
N LEU A 25 -9.93 9.14 19.73
CA LEU A 25 -10.62 7.89 19.40
C LEU A 25 -11.99 7.88 20.05
N VAL A 26 -13.04 7.73 19.25
CA VAL A 26 -14.39 7.36 19.72
C VAL A 26 -14.55 5.86 19.48
N LEU A 27 -14.69 5.09 20.54
CA LEU A 27 -14.76 3.63 20.50
C LEU A 27 -15.98 3.09 21.25
N SER A 28 -16.77 2.25 20.58
CA SER A 28 -17.84 1.51 21.25
C SER A 28 -17.32 0.24 21.96
N ASP A 29 -18.19 -0.45 22.69
CA ASP A 29 -17.91 -1.81 23.09
C ASP A 29 -17.52 -2.67 21.88
N ILE A 30 -16.49 -3.51 22.06
CA ILE A 30 -16.03 -4.47 21.06
C ILE A 30 -16.70 -5.80 21.34
N LEU A 31 -17.54 -6.24 20.40
CA LEU A 31 -18.38 -7.42 20.56
C LEU A 31 -17.77 -8.66 19.92
N GLU A 32 -18.24 -9.83 20.36
CA GLU A 32 -17.97 -11.13 19.73
C GLU A 32 -16.48 -11.49 19.59
N THR A 33 -15.68 -11.13 20.59
CA THR A 33 -14.23 -11.42 20.56
C THR A 33 -13.86 -12.78 21.14
N GLY A 34 -14.77 -13.43 21.86
CA GLY A 34 -14.49 -14.66 22.62
C GLY A 34 -13.56 -14.46 23.83
N GLN A 35 -13.12 -13.22 24.10
CA GLN A 35 -12.25 -12.87 25.22
C GLN A 35 -13.05 -12.28 26.37
N ASN A 36 -12.54 -12.44 27.63
CA ASN A 36 -13.13 -11.74 28.75
C ASN A 36 -12.86 -10.23 28.67
N THR A 37 -13.81 -9.42 29.12
CA THR A 37 -13.76 -7.95 29.05
C THR A 37 -12.47 -7.34 29.62
N PRO A 38 -11.97 -7.74 30.81
CA PRO A 38 -10.74 -7.19 31.37
C PRO A 38 -9.49 -7.46 30.53
N THR A 39 -9.39 -8.62 29.89
CA THR A 39 -8.25 -8.99 29.05
C THR A 39 -8.32 -8.22 27.72
N LEU A 40 -9.49 -8.16 27.11
CA LEU A 40 -9.71 -7.41 25.87
C LEU A 40 -9.33 -5.94 26.05
N TYR A 41 -9.86 -5.25 27.05
CA TYR A 41 -9.58 -3.82 27.24
C TYR A 41 -8.18 -3.51 27.79
N ARG A 42 -7.46 -4.50 28.33
CA ARG A 42 -6.03 -4.36 28.56
C ARG A 42 -5.26 -4.25 27.22
N GLN A 43 -5.59 -5.10 26.27
CA GLN A 43 -4.98 -5.06 24.92
C GLN A 43 -5.37 -3.79 24.19
N VAL A 44 -6.63 -3.37 24.25
CA VAL A 44 -7.10 -2.11 23.66
C VAL A 44 -6.33 -0.91 24.24
N ALA A 45 -6.17 -0.84 25.56
CA ALA A 45 -5.45 0.25 26.20
C ALA A 45 -3.96 0.28 25.82
N GLN A 46 -3.31 -0.89 25.74
CA GLN A 46 -1.92 -0.99 25.24
C GLN A 46 -1.81 -0.48 23.82
N LEU A 47 -2.72 -0.87 22.94
CA LEU A 47 -2.76 -0.45 21.57
C LEU A 47 -2.99 1.07 21.44
N VAL A 48 -3.96 1.61 22.12
CA VAL A 48 -4.26 3.05 22.15
C VAL A 48 -3.07 3.87 22.63
N ASN A 49 -2.39 3.43 23.71
CA ASN A 49 -1.21 4.12 24.23
C ASN A 49 -0.01 4.04 23.26
N SER A 50 0.22 2.89 22.62
CA SER A 50 1.33 2.70 21.69
C SER A 50 1.17 3.49 20.38
N ARG A 51 -0.07 3.80 19.98
CA ARG A 51 -0.40 4.57 18.77
C ARG A 51 -0.52 6.08 19.01
N GLY A 52 -0.18 6.54 20.22
CA GLY A 52 -0.12 7.95 20.55
C GLY A 52 -1.47 8.65 20.49
N ILE A 53 -2.56 7.96 20.85
CA ILE A 53 -3.86 8.56 21.04
C ILE A 53 -3.83 9.42 22.31
N GLU A 54 -4.33 10.65 22.23
CA GLU A 54 -4.28 11.62 23.31
C GLU A 54 -5.60 11.70 24.08
N ARG A 55 -6.70 11.28 23.45
CA ARG A 55 -8.04 11.27 24.04
C ARG A 55 -8.84 10.07 23.57
N ILE A 56 -9.57 9.45 24.51
CA ILE A 56 -10.54 8.40 24.20
C ILE A 56 -11.94 8.79 24.70
N ILE A 57 -12.94 8.56 23.86
CA ILE A 57 -14.36 8.66 24.19
C ILE A 57 -14.96 7.26 24.02
N GLY A 58 -15.22 6.60 25.15
CA GLY A 58 -15.80 5.25 25.15
C GLY A 58 -17.32 5.30 25.18
N VAL A 59 -17.96 4.41 24.41
CA VAL A 59 -19.42 4.29 24.34
C VAL A 59 -19.85 2.85 24.61
N GLY A 60 -20.52 2.62 25.71
CA GLY A 60 -20.99 1.31 26.13
C GLY A 60 -20.57 0.96 27.55
N ASN A 61 -21.18 -0.09 28.09
CA ASN A 61 -20.97 -0.48 29.49
C ASN A 61 -19.68 -1.24 29.71
N GLU A 62 -19.26 -2.06 28.75
CA GLU A 62 -18.02 -2.87 28.87
C GLU A 62 -16.79 -2.00 28.87
N ILE A 63 -16.67 -1.10 27.90
CA ILE A 63 -15.55 -0.17 27.82
C ILE A 63 -15.52 0.78 29.00
N SER A 64 -16.68 1.26 29.46
CA SER A 64 -16.82 2.14 30.60
C SER A 64 -16.38 1.45 31.91
N SER A 65 -16.67 0.17 32.11
CA SER A 65 -16.22 -0.62 33.27
C SER A 65 -14.68 -0.76 33.32
N CYS A 66 -14.01 -0.60 32.21
CA CYS A 66 -12.55 -0.69 32.07
C CYS A 66 -11.88 0.68 31.98
N ALA A 67 -12.56 1.78 32.27
CA ALA A 67 -12.07 3.16 32.14
C ALA A 67 -10.71 3.41 32.81
N ALA A 68 -10.46 2.77 33.97
CA ALA A 68 -9.18 2.91 34.71
C ALA A 68 -7.94 2.42 33.97
N ARG A 69 -8.12 1.64 32.88
CA ARG A 69 -7.00 1.09 32.08
C ARG A 69 -6.42 2.10 31.09
N PHE A 70 -7.16 3.15 30.77
CA PHE A 70 -6.72 4.19 29.85
C PHE A 70 -6.06 5.33 30.62
N ASN A 71 -4.75 5.54 30.37
CA ASN A 71 -3.92 6.58 31.05
C ASN A 71 -3.82 7.85 30.21
N ILE A 72 -4.86 8.17 29.44
CA ILE A 72 -5.00 9.36 28.60
C ILE A 72 -6.26 10.11 28.98
N GLU A 73 -6.50 11.29 28.41
CA GLU A 73 -7.78 11.97 28.59
C GLU A 73 -8.92 11.08 28.13
N LYS A 74 -9.94 10.96 28.94
CA LYS A 74 -11.01 9.96 28.74
C LYS A 74 -12.35 10.44 29.21
N THR A 75 -13.38 10.10 28.45
CA THR A 75 -14.78 10.32 28.79
C THR A 75 -15.59 9.11 28.33
N PHE A 76 -16.59 8.70 29.12
CA PHE A 76 -17.36 7.51 28.79
C PHE A 76 -18.86 7.82 28.83
N TYR A 77 -19.61 7.22 27.92
CA TYR A 77 -21.05 7.37 27.79
C TYR A 77 -21.71 5.98 27.70
N PRO A 78 -22.91 5.80 28.29
CA PRO A 78 -23.58 4.51 28.23
C PRO A 78 -24.02 4.12 26.81
N ASP A 79 -24.34 5.09 25.97
CA ASP A 79 -24.84 4.89 24.63
C ASP A 79 -24.49 6.12 23.73
N THR A 80 -24.72 5.96 22.42
CA THR A 80 -24.48 7.00 21.43
C THR A 80 -25.40 8.22 21.63
N ALA A 81 -26.64 8.02 22.09
CA ALA A 81 -27.55 9.13 22.31
C ALA A 81 -27.10 10.04 23.47
N ALA A 82 -26.50 9.45 24.52
CA ALA A 82 -25.90 10.23 25.60
C ALA A 82 -24.68 11.05 25.11
N LEU A 83 -23.84 10.46 24.30
CA LEU A 83 -22.71 11.16 23.68
C LEU A 83 -23.19 12.33 22.80
N ILE A 84 -24.17 12.10 21.92
CA ILE A 84 -24.74 13.15 21.05
C ILE A 84 -25.34 14.29 21.89
N ARG A 85 -26.09 13.97 22.95
CA ARG A 85 -26.63 14.99 23.86
C ARG A 85 -25.52 15.84 24.50
N ALA A 86 -24.42 15.23 24.93
CA ALA A 86 -23.32 15.95 25.56
C ALA A 86 -22.65 16.92 24.53
N ILE A 87 -22.50 16.52 23.27
CA ILE A 87 -22.00 17.38 22.19
C ILE A 87 -22.95 18.54 21.93
N GLN A 88 -24.25 18.25 21.77
CA GLN A 88 -25.28 19.26 21.50
C GLN A 88 -25.44 20.30 22.62
N ARG A 89 -25.22 19.91 23.88
CA ARG A 89 -25.24 20.80 25.03
C ARG A 89 -23.95 21.57 25.27
N GLY A 90 -22.90 21.29 24.47
CA GLY A 90 -21.58 21.89 24.63
C GLY A 90 -20.79 21.38 25.85
N GLU A 91 -21.26 20.30 26.48
CA GLU A 91 -20.56 19.61 27.59
C GLU A 91 -19.31 18.89 27.10
N LEU A 92 -19.34 18.40 25.86
CA LEU A 92 -18.21 17.79 25.17
C LEU A 92 -17.91 18.60 23.91
N ARG A 93 -16.72 19.19 23.86
CA ARG A 93 -16.23 19.91 22.68
C ARG A 93 -15.20 19.09 21.93
N LEU A 94 -15.37 19.00 20.62
CA LEU A 94 -14.52 18.27 19.68
C LEU A 94 -14.04 19.22 18.58
N GLU A 95 -13.14 20.13 18.97
CA GLU A 95 -12.60 21.17 18.08
C GLU A 95 -11.08 21.00 17.91
N ASN A 96 -10.59 21.23 16.69
CA ASN A 96 -9.17 21.13 16.34
C ASN A 96 -8.57 19.72 16.63
N GLU A 97 -9.37 18.70 16.44
CA GLU A 97 -9.00 17.32 16.65
C GLU A 97 -9.16 16.52 15.35
N ILE A 98 -8.35 15.50 15.18
CA ILE A 98 -8.59 14.44 14.21
C ILE A 98 -9.23 13.27 14.97
N ILE A 99 -10.41 12.87 14.54
CA ILE A 99 -11.26 11.93 15.28
C ILE A 99 -11.41 10.65 14.47
N LEU A 100 -11.04 9.52 15.09
CA LEU A 100 -11.37 8.20 14.59
C LEU A 100 -12.61 7.70 15.30
N ILE A 101 -13.67 7.40 14.54
CA ILE A 101 -14.90 6.82 15.06
C ILE A 101 -14.95 5.35 14.67
N LYS A 102 -14.99 4.46 15.67
CA LYS A 102 -15.02 3.03 15.46
C LYS A 102 -15.94 2.33 16.45
N GLY A 103 -16.94 1.60 15.94
CA GLY A 103 -17.91 0.94 16.79
C GLY A 103 -18.61 -0.24 16.13
N ALA A 104 -19.22 -1.08 16.96
CA ALA A 104 -20.12 -2.12 16.48
C ALA A 104 -21.42 -1.50 15.94
N ARG A 105 -22.01 -2.09 14.92
CA ARG A 105 -23.21 -1.58 14.23
C ARG A 105 -24.36 -1.24 15.18
N LYS A 106 -24.54 -2.01 16.26
CA LYS A 106 -25.60 -1.77 17.24
C LYS A 106 -25.53 -0.40 17.94
N PHE A 107 -24.34 0.26 17.93
CA PHE A 107 -24.16 1.58 18.54
C PHE A 107 -24.57 2.73 17.62
N GLY A 108 -24.82 2.48 16.33
CA GLY A 108 -25.38 3.46 15.40
C GLY A 108 -24.54 4.74 15.28
N PHE A 109 -23.21 4.62 15.14
CA PHE A 109 -22.29 5.77 15.05
C PHE A 109 -22.49 6.63 13.79
N ASP A 110 -23.30 6.17 12.84
CA ASP A 110 -23.70 6.99 11.68
C ASP A 110 -24.36 8.29 12.13
N SER A 111 -25.26 8.23 13.13
CA SER A 111 -25.90 9.43 13.72
C SER A 111 -24.92 10.36 14.43
N LEU A 112 -23.85 9.83 15.03
CA LEU A 112 -22.78 10.64 15.61
C LEU A 112 -21.99 11.36 14.51
N THR A 113 -21.69 10.67 13.42
CA THR A 113 -20.99 11.24 12.27
C THR A 113 -21.77 12.42 11.68
N GLU A 114 -23.09 12.27 11.48
CA GLU A 114 -23.96 13.35 11.00
C GLU A 114 -23.93 14.60 11.90
N VAL A 115 -23.83 14.43 13.22
CA VAL A 115 -23.75 15.54 14.18
C VAL A 115 -22.39 16.24 14.15
N LEU A 116 -21.31 15.49 13.89
CA LEU A 116 -19.95 15.99 13.87
C LEU A 116 -19.56 16.59 12.49
N GLU A 117 -20.22 16.15 11.43
CA GLU A 117 -20.01 16.70 10.11
C GLU A 117 -20.42 18.19 10.08
N LYS A 118 -19.42 19.07 9.96
CA LYS A 118 -19.71 20.42 9.48
C LYS A 118 -20.25 20.27 8.07
N LYS A 119 -21.44 20.82 7.80
CA LYS A 119 -21.99 20.96 6.44
C LYS A 119 -21.14 22.00 5.66
N VAL A 120 -19.92 21.63 5.34
CA VAL A 120 -19.10 22.27 4.34
C VAL A 120 -19.28 21.41 3.10
N HIS A 121 -19.50 22.00 1.95
CA HIS A 121 -19.48 21.28 0.68
C HIS A 121 -18.06 20.74 0.47
N GLU A 122 -17.79 19.53 0.97
CA GLU A 122 -16.55 18.83 0.73
C GLU A 122 -16.73 17.90 -0.47
N THR A 123 -15.81 17.97 -1.39
CA THR A 123 -15.65 16.93 -2.39
C THR A 123 -15.05 15.71 -1.70
N ILE A 124 -15.81 14.64 -1.56
CA ILE A 124 -15.39 13.40 -0.91
C ILE A 124 -14.98 12.40 -1.99
N LEU A 125 -13.78 11.85 -1.87
CA LEU A 125 -13.37 10.67 -2.61
C LEU A 125 -13.65 9.44 -1.74
N GLU A 126 -14.63 8.65 -2.15
CA GLU A 126 -14.98 7.39 -1.49
C GLU A 126 -14.30 6.22 -2.22
N VAL A 127 -13.49 5.44 -1.50
CA VAL A 127 -12.80 4.27 -2.05
C VAL A 127 -13.37 3.00 -1.44
N ASN A 128 -14.04 2.19 -2.26
CA ASN A 128 -14.61 0.92 -1.85
C ASN A 128 -13.60 -0.21 -2.04
N LEU A 129 -12.91 -0.60 -0.97
CA LEU A 129 -11.92 -1.69 -1.00
C LEU A 129 -12.53 -3.04 -1.37
N GLY A 130 -13.79 -3.30 -0.99
CA GLY A 130 -14.49 -4.52 -1.39
C GLY A 130 -14.71 -4.62 -2.90
N ALA A 131 -15.09 -3.51 -3.54
CA ALA A 131 -15.21 -3.44 -5.00
C ALA A 131 -13.85 -3.61 -5.69
N MET A 132 -12.80 -3.02 -5.13
CA MET A 132 -11.42 -3.20 -5.64
C MET A 132 -11.01 -4.68 -5.61
N ILE A 133 -11.29 -5.40 -4.53
CA ILE A 133 -10.99 -6.82 -4.41
C ILE A 133 -11.85 -7.67 -5.36
N ALA A 134 -13.12 -7.32 -5.55
CA ALA A 134 -13.95 -7.97 -6.57
C ALA A 134 -13.33 -7.84 -7.98
N ASN A 135 -12.82 -6.65 -8.33
CA ASN A 135 -12.11 -6.42 -9.58
C ASN A 135 -10.81 -7.24 -9.66
N LEU A 136 -9.99 -7.25 -8.59
CA LEU A 136 -8.78 -8.07 -8.53
C LEU A 136 -9.10 -9.54 -8.80
N ASN A 137 -10.12 -10.08 -8.13
CA ASN A 137 -10.52 -11.47 -8.27
C ASN A 137 -11.10 -11.77 -9.66
N TYR A 138 -11.81 -10.81 -10.27
CA TYR A 138 -12.26 -10.94 -11.65
C TYR A 138 -11.10 -11.13 -12.63
N TYR A 139 -10.07 -10.28 -12.54
CA TYR A 139 -8.87 -10.42 -13.39
C TYR A 139 -8.10 -11.70 -13.05
N ARG A 140 -7.95 -12.03 -11.76
CA ARG A 140 -7.31 -13.28 -11.34
C ARG A 140 -7.99 -14.51 -11.94
N GLY A 141 -9.31 -14.52 -12.00
CA GLY A 141 -10.09 -15.60 -12.61
C GLY A 141 -9.92 -15.74 -14.13
N LYS A 142 -9.31 -14.75 -14.81
CA LYS A 142 -8.97 -14.82 -16.24
C LYS A 142 -7.57 -15.36 -16.50
N LEU A 143 -6.75 -15.48 -15.45
CA LEU A 143 -5.36 -15.90 -15.55
C LEU A 143 -5.22 -17.39 -15.27
N LYS A 144 -4.14 -17.98 -15.77
CA LYS A 144 -3.74 -19.33 -15.37
C LYS A 144 -3.25 -19.31 -13.91
N PRO A 145 -3.38 -20.41 -13.15
CA PRO A 145 -2.99 -20.47 -11.73
C PRO A 145 -1.54 -20.05 -11.44
N GLU A 146 -0.63 -20.34 -12.38
CA GLU A 146 0.79 -20.02 -12.27
C GLU A 146 1.14 -18.57 -12.63
N THR A 147 0.20 -17.79 -13.18
CA THR A 147 0.42 -16.41 -13.59
C THR A 147 0.45 -15.49 -12.38
N LYS A 148 1.55 -14.76 -12.23
CA LYS A 148 1.71 -13.77 -11.16
C LYS A 148 1.09 -12.43 -11.54
N MET A 149 0.64 -11.70 -10.52
CA MET A 149 0.02 -10.39 -10.69
C MET A 149 0.90 -9.30 -10.08
N VAL A 150 1.12 -8.25 -10.85
CA VAL A 150 1.74 -7.00 -10.40
C VAL A 150 0.67 -5.92 -10.35
N CYS A 151 0.47 -5.30 -9.19
CA CYS A 151 -0.50 -4.23 -9.01
C CYS A 151 0.20 -2.87 -8.88
N MET A 152 -0.20 -1.91 -9.72
CA MET A 152 0.34 -0.56 -9.71
C MET A 152 -0.33 0.28 -8.62
N VAL A 153 0.48 0.85 -7.70
CA VAL A 153 0.03 1.71 -6.59
C VAL A 153 0.77 3.05 -6.54
N LYS A 154 1.32 3.49 -7.67
CA LYS A 154 2.02 4.77 -7.81
C LYS A 154 1.09 5.96 -7.55
N ALA A 155 1.68 7.14 -7.32
CA ALA A 155 0.97 8.40 -7.09
C ALA A 155 -0.11 8.26 -5.99
N SER A 156 0.30 7.71 -4.84
CA SER A 156 -0.61 7.44 -3.71
C SER A 156 -1.79 6.55 -4.10
N ALA A 157 -1.52 5.47 -4.87
CA ALA A 157 -2.52 4.61 -5.49
C ALA A 157 -3.56 5.42 -6.31
N TYR A 158 -3.03 6.28 -7.19
CA TYR A 158 -3.83 7.21 -8.01
C TYR A 158 -4.72 8.16 -7.18
N GLY A 159 -4.24 8.55 -6.00
CA GLY A 159 -4.95 9.43 -5.07
C GLY A 159 -5.87 8.71 -4.08
N ALA A 160 -5.99 7.39 -4.18
CA ALA A 160 -6.88 6.60 -3.31
C ALA A 160 -6.29 6.24 -1.92
N GLY A 161 -5.00 6.55 -1.70
CA GLY A 161 -4.27 6.20 -0.47
C GLY A 161 -3.36 4.99 -0.67
N SER A 162 -2.03 5.20 -0.63
CA SER A 162 -1.07 4.15 -0.99
C SER A 162 -1.03 2.99 -0.01
N TYR A 163 -1.11 3.27 1.30
CA TYR A 163 -0.98 2.24 2.32
C TYR A 163 -2.18 1.30 2.36
N GLU A 164 -3.40 1.85 2.43
CA GLU A 164 -4.63 1.07 2.52
C GLU A 164 -4.80 0.16 1.32
N ILE A 165 -4.53 0.69 0.12
CA ILE A 165 -4.59 -0.08 -1.12
C ILE A 165 -3.50 -1.15 -1.16
N ALA A 166 -2.23 -0.80 -0.88
CA ALA A 166 -1.12 -1.74 -0.89
C ALA A 166 -1.31 -2.85 0.16
N LYS A 167 -1.77 -2.50 1.37
CA LYS A 167 -2.06 -3.44 2.46
C LYS A 167 -3.16 -4.41 2.06
N THR A 168 -4.25 -3.91 1.51
CA THR A 168 -5.37 -4.74 1.03
C THR A 168 -4.91 -5.68 -0.07
N LEU A 169 -4.14 -5.20 -1.06
CA LEU A 169 -3.61 -6.02 -2.13
C LEU A 169 -2.66 -7.11 -1.60
N GLN A 170 -1.79 -6.78 -0.66
CA GLN A 170 -0.89 -7.73 -0.01
C GLN A 170 -1.67 -8.82 0.75
N GLU A 171 -2.69 -8.47 1.50
CA GLU A 171 -3.56 -9.40 2.23
C GLU A 171 -4.35 -10.33 1.29
N HIS A 172 -4.59 -9.88 0.07
CA HIS A 172 -5.19 -10.68 -1.00
C HIS A 172 -4.15 -11.34 -1.92
N HIS A 173 -2.92 -11.49 -1.43
CA HIS A 173 -1.87 -12.29 -2.06
C HIS A 173 -1.53 -11.90 -3.50
N VAL A 174 -1.39 -10.60 -3.76
CA VAL A 174 -0.74 -10.16 -5.00
C VAL A 174 0.76 -10.44 -4.91
N ASP A 175 1.37 -10.82 -6.03
CA ASP A 175 2.78 -11.22 -6.04
C ASP A 175 3.73 -10.03 -5.93
N TYR A 176 3.36 -8.92 -6.57
CA TYR A 176 4.14 -7.69 -6.65
C TYR A 176 3.27 -6.44 -6.57
N LEU A 177 3.84 -5.41 -5.99
CA LEU A 177 3.38 -4.03 -6.13
C LEU A 177 4.36 -3.26 -7.02
N ALA A 178 3.88 -2.22 -7.69
CA ALA A 178 4.74 -1.32 -8.44
C ALA A 178 4.40 0.13 -8.12
N VAL A 179 5.43 0.95 -7.93
CA VAL A 179 5.35 2.37 -7.63
C VAL A 179 6.18 3.18 -8.62
N ALA A 180 6.04 4.50 -8.67
CA ALA A 180 6.78 5.32 -9.60
C ALA A 180 8.24 5.52 -9.15
N VAL A 181 8.47 5.93 -7.91
CA VAL A 181 9.78 6.35 -7.40
C VAL A 181 10.14 5.63 -6.09
N ALA A 182 11.42 5.67 -5.73
CA ALA A 182 11.94 4.97 -4.55
C ALA A 182 11.31 5.46 -3.22
N ASP A 183 10.96 6.73 -3.13
CA ASP A 183 10.35 7.30 -1.93
C ASP A 183 9.00 6.64 -1.63
N GLU A 184 8.14 6.45 -2.63
CA GLU A 184 6.87 5.72 -2.49
C GLU A 184 7.10 4.28 -1.99
N GLY A 185 8.09 3.59 -2.55
CA GLY A 185 8.45 2.23 -2.14
C GLY A 185 8.97 2.17 -0.71
N SER A 186 9.83 3.11 -0.32
CA SER A 186 10.38 3.19 1.04
C SER A 186 9.31 3.52 2.08
N GLU A 187 8.35 4.38 1.75
CA GLU A 187 7.20 4.68 2.60
C GLU A 187 6.33 3.44 2.83
N LEU A 188 6.05 2.68 1.77
CA LEU A 188 5.33 1.40 1.90
C LEU A 188 6.09 0.40 2.78
N ARG A 189 7.43 0.29 2.64
CA ARG A 189 8.25 -0.57 3.51
C ARG A 189 8.20 -0.14 4.98
N LYS A 190 8.36 1.16 5.26
CA LYS A 190 8.22 1.73 6.62
C LYS A 190 6.83 1.48 7.20
N ALA A 191 5.83 1.41 6.33
CA ALA A 191 4.46 1.08 6.68
C ALA A 191 4.20 -0.41 6.95
N GLY A 192 5.21 -1.28 6.78
CA GLY A 192 5.09 -2.72 7.02
C GLY A 192 4.64 -3.53 5.80
N ILE A 193 4.68 -2.98 4.60
CA ILE A 193 4.45 -3.75 3.36
C ILE A 193 5.67 -4.63 3.09
N THR A 194 5.46 -5.93 2.98
CA THR A 194 6.50 -6.95 2.75
C THR A 194 6.48 -7.52 1.32
N ALA A 195 5.40 -7.32 0.57
CA ALA A 195 5.31 -7.74 -0.83
C ALA A 195 6.48 -7.18 -1.66
N ASN A 196 6.88 -7.86 -2.73
CA ASN A 196 7.90 -7.34 -3.64
C ASN A 196 7.42 -6.02 -4.28
N ILE A 197 8.32 -5.05 -4.39
CA ILE A 197 8.00 -3.72 -4.94
C ILE A 197 8.94 -3.39 -6.09
N ILE A 198 8.37 -3.07 -7.25
CA ILE A 198 9.08 -2.58 -8.43
C ILE A 198 9.02 -1.05 -8.45
N ILE A 199 10.16 -0.42 -8.73
CA ILE A 199 10.28 1.01 -8.98
C ILE A 199 10.31 1.25 -10.48
N MET A 200 9.27 1.92 -11.00
CA MET A 200 9.06 2.11 -12.44
C MET A 200 9.88 3.25 -13.05
N ASN A 201 10.36 4.17 -12.22
CA ASN A 201 11.22 5.28 -12.63
C ASN A 201 12.35 5.46 -11.62
N PRO A 202 13.33 4.54 -11.61
CA PRO A 202 14.42 4.59 -10.64
C PRO A 202 15.36 5.75 -10.94
N GLU A 203 15.59 6.58 -9.94
CA GLU A 203 16.59 7.64 -9.98
C GLU A 203 17.93 7.12 -9.47
N MET A 204 19.03 7.47 -10.14
CA MET A 204 20.37 6.99 -9.77
C MET A 204 20.80 7.45 -8.38
N THR A 205 20.31 8.61 -7.94
CA THR A 205 20.55 9.15 -6.59
C THR A 205 19.87 8.34 -5.49
N ALA A 206 18.88 7.50 -5.84
CA ALA A 206 18.09 6.71 -4.90
C ALA A 206 18.51 5.22 -4.84
N PHE A 207 19.58 4.80 -5.52
CA PHE A 207 20.00 3.39 -5.54
C PHE A 207 20.24 2.83 -4.14
N LYS A 208 20.90 3.59 -3.26
CA LYS A 208 21.11 3.16 -1.88
C LYS A 208 19.78 2.89 -1.16
N THR A 209 18.81 3.76 -1.32
CA THR A 209 17.45 3.56 -0.77
C THR A 209 16.81 2.28 -1.33
N MET A 210 16.96 2.02 -2.64
CA MET A 210 16.44 0.80 -3.24
C MET A 210 17.09 -0.46 -2.67
N PHE A 211 18.40 -0.45 -2.43
CA PHE A 211 19.10 -1.55 -1.81
C PHE A 211 18.67 -1.78 -0.36
N ASP A 212 18.66 -0.71 0.45
CA ASP A 212 18.31 -0.77 1.88
C ASP A 212 16.87 -1.28 2.11
N TYR A 213 15.94 -0.89 1.25
CA TYR A 213 14.53 -1.28 1.34
C TYR A 213 14.12 -2.44 0.42
N LYS A 214 15.09 -3.08 -0.27
CA LYS A 214 14.83 -4.19 -1.21
C LYS A 214 13.75 -3.85 -2.23
N LEU A 215 13.94 -2.74 -2.93
CA LEU A 215 13.06 -2.27 -4.00
C LEU A 215 13.72 -2.60 -5.34
N GLU A 216 12.98 -3.23 -6.26
CA GLU A 216 13.50 -3.71 -7.54
C GLU A 216 13.42 -2.60 -8.59
N PRO A 217 14.53 -1.96 -9.03
CA PRO A 217 14.50 -0.90 -10.03
C PRO A 217 14.25 -1.45 -11.43
N GLU A 218 13.26 -0.91 -12.15
CA GLU A 218 13.07 -1.15 -13.58
C GLU A 218 14.31 -0.70 -14.36
N VAL A 219 14.96 -1.61 -15.05
CA VAL A 219 16.15 -1.30 -15.88
C VAL A 219 15.75 -1.24 -17.35
N TYR A 220 15.89 -0.07 -17.94
CA TYR A 220 15.42 0.24 -19.29
C TYR A 220 16.51 0.77 -20.26
N SER A 221 17.74 0.96 -19.77
CA SER A 221 18.85 1.45 -20.59
C SER A 221 20.20 0.96 -20.09
N PHE A 222 21.20 0.92 -20.96
CA PHE A 222 22.58 0.59 -20.58
C PHE A 222 23.16 1.58 -19.58
N HIS A 223 22.85 2.87 -19.73
CA HIS A 223 23.32 3.89 -18.81
C HIS A 223 22.84 3.64 -17.37
N LEU A 224 21.55 3.33 -17.21
CA LEU A 224 20.98 2.99 -15.89
C LEU A 224 21.55 1.68 -15.36
N LEU A 225 21.69 0.64 -16.22
CA LEU A 225 22.27 -0.65 -15.86
C LEU A 225 23.70 -0.51 -15.35
N ASP A 226 24.54 0.20 -16.07
CA ASP A 226 25.96 0.39 -15.71
C ASP A 226 26.10 1.19 -14.40
N ALA A 227 25.30 2.23 -14.22
CA ALA A 227 25.27 3.00 -12.98
C ALA A 227 24.81 2.16 -11.78
N LEU A 228 23.80 1.33 -11.96
CA LEU A 228 23.27 0.45 -10.91
C LEU A 228 24.29 -0.63 -10.54
N ILE A 229 24.93 -1.28 -11.53
CA ILE A 229 25.99 -2.27 -11.29
C ILE A 229 27.13 -1.65 -10.51
N LYS A 230 27.61 -0.49 -10.94
CA LYS A 230 28.71 0.23 -10.26
C LYS A 230 28.39 0.54 -8.80
N GLU A 231 27.18 1.02 -8.51
CA GLU A 231 26.78 1.34 -7.13
C GLU A 231 26.59 0.06 -6.29
N ALA A 232 26.00 -1.00 -6.86
CA ALA A 232 25.87 -2.29 -6.19
C ALA A 232 27.24 -2.92 -5.86
N GLU A 233 28.20 -2.87 -6.79
CA GLU A 233 29.58 -3.34 -6.55
C GLU A 233 30.27 -2.56 -5.43
N LYS A 234 30.09 -1.25 -5.39
CA LYS A 234 30.62 -0.37 -4.34
C LYS A 234 30.07 -0.71 -2.96
N GLU A 235 28.78 -1.05 -2.89
CA GLU A 235 28.13 -1.48 -1.64
C GLU A 235 28.34 -2.98 -1.32
N GLY A 236 29.11 -3.72 -2.17
CA GLY A 236 29.36 -5.15 -1.98
C GLY A 236 28.14 -6.05 -2.23
N ILE A 237 27.18 -5.56 -2.97
CA ILE A 237 25.92 -6.27 -3.25
C ILE A 237 26.12 -7.21 -4.43
N THR A 238 25.55 -8.42 -4.32
CA THR A 238 25.52 -9.42 -5.40
C THR A 238 24.10 -9.91 -5.63
N ASN A 239 23.79 -10.26 -6.89
CA ASN A 239 22.50 -10.79 -7.32
C ASN A 239 21.28 -9.93 -6.91
N PHE A 240 21.45 -8.61 -6.91
CA PHE A 240 20.30 -7.73 -6.67
C PHE A 240 19.27 -7.88 -7.79
N PRO A 241 18.00 -8.19 -7.45
CA PRO A 241 17.00 -8.49 -8.46
C PRO A 241 16.57 -7.23 -9.23
N ILE A 242 16.54 -7.35 -10.55
CA ILE A 242 16.08 -6.27 -11.42
C ILE A 242 15.05 -6.77 -12.44
N PRO A 243 13.96 -6.02 -12.66
CA PRO A 243 13.09 -6.15 -13.82
C PRO A 243 13.75 -5.48 -15.05
N ILE A 244 13.75 -6.19 -16.17
CA ILE A 244 14.21 -5.66 -17.46
C ILE A 244 13.02 -5.16 -18.26
N LYS A 245 13.07 -3.90 -18.70
CA LYS A 245 12.07 -3.32 -19.59
C LYS A 245 12.46 -3.43 -21.04
N LEU A 246 11.55 -3.97 -21.88
CA LEU A 246 11.68 -3.99 -23.32
C LEU A 246 10.79 -2.94 -23.98
N ASP A 247 11.32 -2.26 -24.99
CA ASP A 247 10.53 -1.42 -25.88
C ASP A 247 10.07 -2.25 -27.09
N THR A 248 8.81 -2.57 -27.12
CA THR A 248 8.17 -3.33 -28.19
C THR A 248 7.31 -2.46 -29.12
N GLY A 249 7.49 -1.13 -29.06
CA GLY A 249 6.79 -0.22 -29.96
C GLY A 249 6.11 0.98 -29.30
N MET A 250 6.16 1.12 -27.97
CA MET A 250 5.69 2.32 -27.28
C MET A 250 6.65 3.51 -27.41
N HIS A 251 7.97 3.21 -27.56
CA HIS A 251 9.04 4.20 -27.73
C HIS A 251 9.13 5.24 -26.61
N ARG A 252 8.98 4.78 -25.35
CA ARG A 252 9.15 5.61 -24.18
C ARG A 252 10.37 5.21 -23.36
N LEU A 253 10.40 3.98 -22.85
CA LEU A 253 11.50 3.39 -22.09
C LEU A 253 11.61 1.91 -22.45
N GLY A 254 12.84 1.38 -22.43
CA GLY A 254 13.10 -0.04 -22.64
C GLY A 254 14.25 -0.29 -23.61
N PHE A 255 14.85 -1.46 -23.50
CA PHE A 255 15.80 -1.95 -24.49
C PHE A 255 15.05 -2.35 -25.76
N ALA A 256 15.60 -1.96 -26.91
CA ALA A 256 15.07 -2.43 -28.18
C ALA A 256 15.39 -3.94 -28.36
N PRO A 257 14.62 -4.70 -29.16
CA PRO A 257 14.92 -6.10 -29.43
C PRO A 257 16.35 -6.33 -29.96
N GLU A 258 16.87 -5.39 -30.71
CA GLU A 258 18.23 -5.42 -31.27
C GLU A 258 19.33 -5.30 -30.21
N ASP A 259 18.99 -4.78 -29.03
CA ASP A 259 19.92 -4.62 -27.90
C ASP A 259 20.14 -5.95 -27.13
N MET A 260 19.35 -6.98 -27.38
CA MET A 260 19.38 -8.23 -26.59
C MET A 260 20.76 -8.88 -26.53
N PRO A 261 21.51 -9.06 -27.62
CA PRO A 261 22.83 -9.68 -27.53
C PRO A 261 23.79 -8.90 -26.61
N ARG A 262 23.81 -7.57 -26.74
CA ARG A 262 24.62 -6.69 -25.90
C ARG A 262 24.17 -6.68 -24.44
N LEU A 263 22.87 -6.70 -24.18
CA LEU A 263 22.31 -6.77 -22.84
C LEU A 263 22.69 -8.09 -22.15
N ILE A 264 22.57 -9.20 -22.85
CA ILE A 264 22.95 -10.53 -22.36
C ILE A 264 24.43 -10.58 -22.01
N GLU A 265 25.29 -10.09 -22.91
CA GLU A 265 26.74 -10.00 -22.67
C GLU A 265 27.04 -9.16 -21.42
N ARG A 266 26.38 -7.99 -21.29
CA ARG A 266 26.59 -7.10 -20.14
C ARG A 266 26.13 -7.75 -18.83
N LEU A 267 24.99 -8.44 -18.81
CA LEU A 267 24.49 -9.13 -17.63
C LEU A 267 25.36 -10.32 -17.23
N LYS A 268 25.93 -11.06 -18.20
CA LYS A 268 26.87 -12.17 -17.93
C LYS A 268 28.23 -11.71 -17.40
N GLY A 269 28.66 -10.50 -17.74
CA GLY A 269 29.95 -9.95 -17.36
C GLY A 269 30.02 -9.37 -15.96
N GLN A 270 29.03 -9.64 -15.10
CA GLN A 270 28.95 -9.11 -13.74
C GLN A 270 28.11 -10.03 -12.82
N ASN A 271 28.17 -9.80 -11.52
CA ASN A 271 27.39 -10.54 -10.52
C ASN A 271 26.66 -9.64 -9.51
N ALA A 272 26.70 -8.34 -9.70
CA ALA A 272 26.07 -7.36 -8.82
C ALA A 272 24.54 -7.41 -8.89
N VAL A 273 24.00 -7.58 -10.11
CA VAL A 273 22.54 -7.64 -10.36
C VAL A 273 22.16 -8.93 -11.08
N ILE A 274 20.89 -9.33 -10.94
CA ILE A 274 20.30 -10.49 -11.59
C ILE A 274 18.96 -10.14 -12.24
N ALA A 275 18.80 -10.42 -13.53
CA ALA A 275 17.51 -10.27 -14.18
C ALA A 275 16.49 -11.24 -13.57
N ARG A 276 15.49 -10.72 -12.88
CA ARG A 276 14.42 -11.48 -12.21
C ARG A 276 13.16 -11.60 -13.03
N SER A 277 12.88 -10.58 -13.84
CA SER A 277 11.72 -10.51 -14.70
C SER A 277 12.01 -9.65 -15.92
N VAL A 278 11.22 -9.84 -16.95
CA VAL A 278 11.23 -9.03 -18.16
C VAL A 278 9.82 -8.64 -18.51
N PHE A 279 9.59 -7.41 -18.94
CA PHE A 279 8.26 -6.92 -19.26
C PHE A 279 8.27 -5.83 -20.33
N SER A 280 7.11 -5.56 -20.90
CA SER A 280 6.86 -4.47 -21.82
C SER A 280 5.53 -3.80 -21.53
N HIS A 281 5.15 -2.81 -22.32
CA HIS A 281 3.89 -2.08 -22.21
C HIS A 281 3.09 -2.21 -23.50
N LEU A 282 1.92 -2.85 -23.42
CA LEU A 282 0.99 -3.00 -24.54
C LEU A 282 0.11 -1.74 -24.63
N VAL A 283 0.59 -0.72 -25.34
CA VAL A 283 0.03 0.63 -25.31
C VAL A 283 -1.34 0.78 -25.96
N GLY A 284 -1.74 -0.16 -26.84
CA GLY A 284 -3.00 -0.13 -27.56
C GLY A 284 -3.96 -1.29 -27.22
N SER A 285 -3.67 -2.05 -26.15
CA SER A 285 -4.42 -3.27 -25.82
C SER A 285 -5.85 -3.04 -25.33
N ASP A 286 -6.23 -1.81 -25.05
CA ASP A 286 -7.58 -1.39 -24.63
C ASP A 286 -8.53 -1.09 -25.77
N SER A 287 -8.06 -1.17 -27.04
CA SER A 287 -8.88 -0.85 -28.21
C SER A 287 -8.66 -1.81 -29.37
N GLN A 288 -9.73 -2.43 -29.86
CA GLN A 288 -9.71 -3.39 -30.96
C GLN A 288 -9.08 -2.85 -32.26
N GLN A 289 -9.15 -1.54 -32.50
CA GLN A 289 -8.51 -0.92 -33.67
C GLN A 289 -7.00 -1.12 -33.70
N PHE A 290 -6.38 -1.39 -32.54
CA PHE A 290 -4.95 -1.60 -32.37
C PHE A 290 -4.54 -3.08 -32.20
N ASP A 291 -5.45 -4.03 -32.40
CA ASP A 291 -5.17 -5.47 -32.21
C ASP A 291 -3.96 -5.95 -33.01
N SER A 292 -3.82 -5.51 -34.27
CA SER A 292 -2.70 -5.90 -35.12
C SER A 292 -1.36 -5.34 -34.56
N PHE A 293 -1.38 -4.14 -34.01
CA PHE A 293 -0.22 -3.53 -33.37
C PHE A 293 0.11 -4.26 -32.06
N THR A 294 -0.88 -4.52 -31.22
CA THR A 294 -0.73 -5.24 -29.95
C THR A 294 -0.15 -6.64 -30.19
N ARG A 295 -0.61 -7.37 -31.22
CA ARG A 295 -0.06 -8.69 -31.58
C ARG A 295 1.42 -8.60 -31.94
N ARG A 296 1.82 -7.62 -32.76
CA ARG A 296 3.24 -7.40 -33.07
C ARG A 296 4.07 -7.09 -31.84
N GLN A 297 3.55 -6.28 -30.88
CA GLN A 297 4.22 -6.04 -29.61
C GLN A 297 4.44 -7.35 -28.83
N ILE A 298 3.43 -8.23 -28.79
CA ILE A 298 3.52 -9.54 -28.11
C ILE A 298 4.56 -10.42 -28.78
N GLU A 299 4.53 -10.55 -30.10
CA GLU A 299 5.50 -11.36 -30.87
C GLU A 299 6.95 -10.89 -30.65
N MET A 300 7.17 -9.56 -30.67
CA MET A 300 8.49 -8.97 -30.38
C MET A 300 8.93 -9.26 -28.96
N PHE A 301 8.01 -9.13 -28.00
CA PHE A 301 8.27 -9.39 -26.60
C PHE A 301 8.61 -10.87 -26.36
N GLU A 302 7.82 -11.80 -26.89
CA GLU A 302 8.06 -13.23 -26.77
C GLU A 302 9.43 -13.63 -27.31
N LYS A 303 9.78 -13.16 -28.51
CA LYS A 303 11.08 -13.44 -29.11
C LYS A 303 12.23 -12.94 -28.24
N ALA A 304 12.20 -11.67 -27.82
CA ALA A 304 13.29 -11.08 -27.05
C ALA A 304 13.36 -11.66 -25.62
N SER A 305 12.21 -11.96 -25.00
CA SER A 305 12.18 -12.58 -23.66
C SER A 305 12.68 -14.03 -23.68
N MET A 306 12.39 -14.79 -24.74
CA MET A 306 12.95 -16.15 -24.93
C MET A 306 14.48 -16.11 -25.10
N GLU A 307 14.99 -15.19 -25.93
CA GLU A 307 16.43 -15.01 -26.12
C GLU A 307 17.14 -14.69 -24.79
N LEU A 308 16.53 -13.81 -23.98
CA LEU A 308 17.04 -13.48 -22.66
C LEU A 308 17.00 -14.69 -21.73
N GLN A 309 15.87 -15.44 -21.66
CA GLN A 309 15.70 -16.60 -20.80
C GLN A 309 16.69 -17.73 -21.16
N GLU A 310 16.91 -18.01 -22.44
CA GLU A 310 17.83 -19.07 -22.91
C GLU A 310 19.28 -18.75 -22.55
N ALA A 311 19.64 -17.49 -22.38
CA ALA A 311 20.99 -17.07 -22.03
C ALA A 311 21.36 -17.32 -20.56
N PHE A 312 20.37 -17.57 -19.66
CA PHE A 312 20.58 -17.73 -18.22
C PHE A 312 19.98 -19.01 -17.67
N PRO A 313 20.62 -19.65 -16.66
CA PRO A 313 20.13 -20.90 -16.07
C PRO A 313 18.97 -20.69 -15.08
N HIS A 314 18.81 -19.49 -14.54
CA HIS A 314 17.72 -19.16 -13.63
C HIS A 314 16.47 -18.73 -14.40
N LYS A 315 15.31 -18.87 -13.78
CA LYS A 315 14.04 -18.41 -14.36
C LYS A 315 13.93 -16.88 -14.27
N ILE A 316 13.64 -16.27 -15.39
CA ILE A 316 13.36 -14.85 -15.55
C ILE A 316 11.85 -14.66 -15.70
#